data_d075979fa89512ed67598e38a1d347de
#
_entry.id   d075979fa89512ed67598e38a1d347de
#
_cell.length_a   1.000
_cell.length_b   1.000
_cell.length_c   1.000
_cell.angle_alpha   90.00
_cell.angle_beta   90.00
_cell.angle_gamma   90.00
#
_symmetry.space_group_name_H-M   'P 1'
#
loop_
_entity.id
_entity.type
_entity.pdbx_description
1 polymer ?
#
loop_
_entity_poly.entity_id
_entity_poly.type
_entity_poly.pdbx_seq_one_letter_code
_entity_poly.pdbx_strand_id
1 'polypeptide(L)'
;MSWTVREILSGCSFVLALAATSAFANGAGTAQSPAWPDTAATRVEALALLETLNADLLSHDSATLTLDRWCEAHKMATPAKVVAERVHDADKEPTDEVRKLLGVGATEPVRYRHVRLHCGSHVLSEADNWYVPAKLTADMNKTLDTTDTPFGRAVQELHFHRRTLSAQLLWSPLPEGWEMARTLPAGNKGLLQIPPQTIQHRAVLTLPDGTAFSVVVETYTDAVLSFSQPPGL
;
A
#
# COMPACT_ATOMS: atom_id res chain seq x y z
N MET A 1 14.19 -95.54 -18.54
CA MET A 1 14.92 -95.18 -17.31
C MET A 1 14.45 -93.78 -16.94
N SER A 2 13.74 -93.72 -15.82
CA SER A 2 13.07 -92.62 -15.17
C SER A 2 14.04 -91.76 -14.40
N TRP A 3 13.91 -90.45 -14.48
CA TRP A 3 14.26 -89.53 -13.37
C TRP A 3 13.39 -88.33 -13.41
N THR A 4 12.57 -88.21 -12.40
CA THR A 4 11.73 -87.03 -12.02
C THR A 4 12.58 -85.89 -11.47
N VAL A 5 12.33 -84.68 -11.87
CA VAL A 5 12.87 -83.50 -11.18
C VAL A 5 11.70 -82.64 -10.69
N ARG A 6 11.72 -82.36 -9.37
CA ARG A 6 10.80 -81.60 -8.56
C ARG A 6 10.91 -80.09 -8.88
N GLU A 7 9.77 -79.48 -9.09
CA GLU A 7 9.62 -78.02 -9.11
C GLU A 7 9.80 -77.48 -7.68
N ILE A 8 10.65 -76.46 -7.56
CA ILE A 8 10.72 -75.60 -6.38
C ILE A 8 10.14 -74.23 -6.77
N LEU A 9 8.93 -73.94 -6.31
CA LEU A 9 8.29 -72.62 -6.36
C LEU A 9 8.97 -71.68 -5.36
N SER A 10 9.74 -70.71 -5.86
CA SER A 10 10.27 -69.61 -5.07
C SER A 10 9.36 -68.41 -5.22
N GLY A 11 8.59 -68.12 -4.18
CA GLY A 11 7.68 -66.98 -4.14
C GLY A 11 8.48 -65.69 -3.99
N CYS A 12 8.42 -64.83 -4.99
CA CYS A 12 8.90 -63.44 -4.93
C CYS A 12 7.77 -62.56 -4.41
N SER A 13 7.81 -62.20 -3.14
CA SER A 13 6.92 -61.17 -2.54
C SER A 13 7.37 -59.80 -3.03
N PHE A 14 6.62 -59.17 -3.93
CA PHE A 14 6.77 -57.77 -4.26
C PHE A 14 6.14 -56.91 -3.16
N VAL A 15 6.99 -56.24 -2.37
CA VAL A 15 6.55 -55.18 -1.45
C VAL A 15 6.38 -53.90 -2.27
N LEU A 16 5.12 -53.52 -2.52
CA LEU A 16 4.79 -52.22 -3.09
C LEU A 16 4.98 -51.17 -2.00
N ALA A 17 6.06 -50.39 -2.07
CA ALA A 17 6.23 -49.19 -1.27
C ALA A 17 5.38 -48.06 -1.87
N LEU A 18 4.23 -47.73 -1.25
CA LEU A 18 3.49 -46.52 -1.53
C LEU A 18 4.31 -45.33 -1.00
N ALA A 19 4.95 -44.61 -1.89
CA ALA A 19 5.50 -43.29 -1.59
C ALA A 19 4.33 -42.28 -1.49
N ALA A 20 3.95 -41.92 -0.27
CA ALA A 20 3.03 -40.82 -0.03
C ALA A 20 3.77 -39.50 -0.33
N THR A 21 3.54 -38.93 -1.51
CA THR A 21 3.94 -37.57 -1.83
C THR A 21 3.03 -36.61 -1.08
N SER A 22 3.54 -36.05 0.03
CA SER A 22 2.90 -34.92 0.72
C SER A 22 3.01 -33.69 -0.18
N ALA A 23 1.96 -33.37 -0.90
CA ALA A 23 1.81 -32.09 -1.57
C ALA A 23 1.67 -31.01 -0.50
N PHE A 24 2.76 -30.29 -0.22
CA PHE A 24 2.67 -29.02 0.50
C PHE A 24 1.92 -28.04 -0.41
N ALA A 25 0.64 -27.89 -0.18
CA ALA A 25 -0.13 -26.78 -0.73
C ALA A 25 0.42 -25.51 -0.06
N ASN A 26 1.31 -24.79 -0.77
CA ASN A 26 1.59 -23.40 -0.47
C ASN A 26 0.30 -22.61 -0.72
N GLY A 27 -0.56 -22.60 0.27
CA GLY A 27 -1.63 -21.62 0.36
C GLY A 27 -0.97 -20.27 0.59
N ALA A 28 -0.84 -19.45 -0.47
CA ALA A 28 -0.70 -18.02 -0.31
C ALA A 28 -1.96 -17.56 0.43
N GLY A 29 -1.88 -17.51 1.76
CA GLY A 29 -2.92 -16.93 2.59
C GLY A 29 -3.07 -15.48 2.17
N THR A 30 -4.15 -15.16 1.48
CA THR A 30 -4.63 -13.78 1.38
C THR A 30 -4.77 -13.31 2.82
N ALA A 31 -3.91 -12.37 3.23
CA ALA A 31 -4.03 -11.73 4.53
C ALA A 31 -5.44 -11.13 4.59
N GLN A 32 -6.34 -11.80 5.29
CA GLN A 32 -7.67 -11.26 5.53
C GLN A 32 -7.50 -9.99 6.34
N SER A 33 -8.00 -8.87 5.80
CA SER A 33 -8.12 -7.64 6.58
C SER A 33 -8.85 -7.97 7.88
N PRO A 34 -8.35 -7.49 9.05
CA PRO A 34 -9.02 -7.75 10.30
C PRO A 34 -10.46 -7.30 10.21
N ALA A 35 -11.34 -8.19 10.63
CA ALA A 35 -12.76 -7.94 10.62
C ALA A 35 -13.12 -6.97 11.74
N TRP A 36 -13.40 -5.72 11.43
CA TRP A 36 -13.85 -4.71 12.37
C TRP A 36 -15.34 -4.92 12.70
N PRO A 37 -15.74 -5.24 13.95
CA PRO A 37 -17.15 -5.26 14.31
C PRO A 37 -17.77 -3.88 14.09
N ASP A 38 -18.99 -3.81 13.56
CA ASP A 38 -19.67 -2.53 13.39
C ASP A 38 -20.34 -2.10 14.72
N THR A 39 -19.55 -1.42 15.56
CA THR A 39 -19.99 -0.83 16.83
C THR A 39 -19.69 0.66 16.88
N ALA A 40 -20.32 1.41 17.78
CA ALA A 40 -19.98 2.82 17.97
C ALA A 40 -18.50 3.00 18.34
N ALA A 41 -17.96 2.13 19.19
CA ALA A 41 -16.55 2.20 19.61
C ALA A 41 -15.58 1.98 18.44
N THR A 42 -15.78 0.94 17.64
CA THR A 42 -14.92 0.65 16.48
C THR A 42 -15.02 1.70 15.38
N ARG A 43 -16.17 2.36 15.23
CA ARG A 43 -16.30 3.51 14.32
C ARG A 43 -15.47 4.71 14.78
N VAL A 44 -15.50 5.04 16.08
CA VAL A 44 -14.65 6.09 16.65
C VAL A 44 -13.17 5.74 16.52
N GLU A 45 -12.79 4.49 16.80
CA GLU A 45 -11.42 4.00 16.68
C GLU A 45 -10.91 4.08 15.23
N ALA A 46 -11.71 3.63 14.25
CA ALA A 46 -11.37 3.72 12.84
C ALA A 46 -11.18 5.18 12.39
N LEU A 47 -12.08 6.10 12.83
CA LEU A 47 -11.93 7.52 12.55
C LEU A 47 -10.65 8.09 13.18
N ALA A 48 -10.38 7.77 14.44
CA ALA A 48 -9.18 8.23 15.14
C ALA A 48 -7.89 7.76 14.45
N LEU A 49 -7.84 6.52 13.99
CA LEU A 49 -6.71 5.97 13.23
C LEU A 49 -6.53 6.66 11.88
N LEU A 50 -7.62 6.87 11.12
CA LEU A 50 -7.56 7.57 9.85
C LEU A 50 -7.08 9.02 10.03
N GLU A 51 -7.58 9.73 11.05
CA GLU A 51 -7.16 11.10 11.32
C GLU A 51 -5.73 11.18 11.88
N THR A 52 -5.29 10.17 12.62
CA THR A 52 -3.89 10.07 13.05
C THR A 52 -2.96 9.92 11.85
N LEU A 53 -3.27 9.00 10.92
CA LEU A 53 -2.51 8.87 9.67
C LEU A 53 -2.56 10.16 8.84
N ASN A 54 -3.74 10.76 8.69
CA ASN A 54 -3.95 12.01 7.96
C ASN A 54 -3.07 13.14 8.53
N ALA A 55 -3.07 13.31 9.86
CA ALA A 55 -2.24 14.30 10.54
C ALA A 55 -0.75 14.04 10.37
N ASP A 56 -0.30 12.76 10.46
CA ASP A 56 1.10 12.39 10.25
C ASP A 56 1.54 12.66 8.80
N LEU A 57 0.70 12.36 7.81
CA LEU A 57 0.92 12.67 6.39
C LEU A 57 1.00 14.19 6.12
N LEU A 58 0.19 14.99 6.82
CA LEU A 58 0.17 16.45 6.67
C LEU A 58 1.35 17.14 7.35
N SER A 59 1.94 16.52 8.37
CA SER A 59 3.04 17.09 9.17
C SER A 59 4.43 16.71 8.64
N HIS A 60 4.53 15.89 7.59
CA HIS A 60 5.80 15.42 7.04
C HIS A 60 5.86 15.59 5.51
N ASP A 61 7.07 15.85 5.01
CA ASP A 61 7.30 16.08 3.58
C ASP A 61 7.20 14.79 2.74
N SER A 62 7.49 13.62 3.31
CA SER A 62 7.50 12.35 2.59
C SER A 62 6.41 11.40 3.04
N ALA A 63 5.38 11.21 2.22
CA ALA A 63 4.35 10.20 2.44
C ALA A 63 4.93 8.78 2.51
N THR A 64 5.96 8.46 1.72
CA THR A 64 6.64 7.16 1.77
C THR A 64 7.22 6.87 3.16
N LEU A 65 7.93 7.84 3.76
CA LEU A 65 8.52 7.65 5.09
C LEU A 65 7.47 7.64 6.19
N THR A 66 6.37 8.35 6.01
CA THR A 66 5.21 8.28 6.91
C THR A 66 4.58 6.88 6.86
N LEU A 67 4.38 6.33 5.67
CA LEU A 67 3.87 4.97 5.52
C LEU A 67 4.85 3.89 6.03
N ASP A 68 6.18 4.10 5.96
CA ASP A 68 7.16 3.21 6.61
C ASP A 68 6.92 3.16 8.12
N ARG A 69 6.79 4.35 8.78
CA ARG A 69 6.49 4.43 10.21
C ARG A 69 5.15 3.80 10.57
N TRP A 70 4.12 4.04 9.75
CA TRP A 70 2.79 3.44 9.94
C TRP A 70 2.83 1.92 9.87
N CYS A 71 3.52 1.38 8.86
CA CYS A 71 3.73 -0.05 8.66
C CYS A 71 4.44 -0.69 9.87
N GLU A 72 5.48 -0.03 10.39
CA GLU A 72 6.26 -0.50 11.53
C GLU A 72 5.46 -0.44 12.84
N ALA A 73 4.83 0.71 13.13
CA ALA A 73 4.05 0.93 14.35
C ALA A 73 2.91 -0.09 14.50
N HIS A 74 2.27 -0.45 13.38
CA HIS A 74 1.15 -1.41 13.35
C HIS A 74 1.58 -2.84 13.02
N LYS A 75 2.91 -3.12 12.89
CA LYS A 75 3.49 -4.46 12.65
C LYS A 75 2.86 -5.15 11.43
N MET A 76 2.60 -4.39 10.36
CA MET A 76 1.85 -4.87 9.20
C MET A 76 2.63 -5.86 8.34
N ALA A 77 3.97 -5.82 8.39
CA ALA A 77 4.86 -6.75 7.67
C ALA A 77 6.20 -6.92 8.36
N THR A 78 6.94 -7.95 7.96
CA THR A 78 8.33 -8.18 8.35
C THR A 78 9.16 -8.47 7.09
N PRO A 79 10.12 -7.62 6.69
CA PRO A 79 10.43 -6.32 7.29
C PRO A 79 9.32 -5.29 7.07
N ALA A 80 9.17 -4.34 8.02
CA ALA A 80 8.24 -3.23 7.91
C ALA A 80 8.85 -2.13 7.02
N LYS A 81 8.74 -2.30 5.71
CA LYS A 81 9.30 -1.39 4.72
C LYS A 81 8.36 -1.24 3.53
N VAL A 82 8.11 0.00 3.14
CA VAL A 82 7.29 0.30 1.97
C VAL A 82 8.12 0.16 0.70
N VAL A 83 7.59 -0.56 -0.27
CA VAL A 83 8.10 -0.73 -1.63
C VAL A 83 7.09 -0.21 -2.64
N ALA A 84 7.54 0.19 -3.82
CA ALA A 84 6.65 0.65 -4.89
C ALA A 84 6.51 -0.43 -5.96
N GLU A 85 5.29 -0.80 -6.28
CA GLU A 85 4.93 -1.52 -7.50
C GLU A 85 4.60 -0.48 -8.57
N ARG A 86 5.28 -0.52 -9.72
CA ARG A 86 4.92 0.33 -10.86
C ARG A 86 3.75 -0.28 -11.60
N VAL A 87 2.71 0.52 -11.81
CA VAL A 87 1.56 0.13 -12.61
C VAL A 87 1.75 0.69 -14.03
N HIS A 88 1.80 -0.20 -15.02
CA HIS A 88 2.11 0.14 -16.41
C HIS A 88 0.86 0.22 -17.31
N ASP A 89 -0.32 0.32 -16.70
CA ASP A 89 -1.61 0.24 -17.39
C ASP A 89 -2.06 1.55 -18.06
N ALA A 90 -1.49 2.68 -17.65
CA ALA A 90 -1.82 3.98 -18.22
C ALA A 90 -0.63 4.93 -18.14
N ASP A 91 -0.44 5.70 -19.19
CA ASP A 91 0.39 6.90 -19.20
C ASP A 91 -0.55 8.10 -19.22
N LYS A 92 -0.53 8.93 -18.17
CA LYS A 92 -1.40 10.12 -18.07
C LYS A 92 -0.59 11.35 -18.39
N GLU A 93 -0.92 11.99 -19.51
CA GLU A 93 -0.35 13.28 -19.84
C GLU A 93 -0.63 14.33 -18.74
N PRO A 94 0.32 15.22 -18.44
CA PRO A 94 0.11 16.28 -17.49
C PRO A 94 -0.94 17.27 -18.01
N THR A 95 -1.96 17.54 -17.21
CA THR A 95 -2.94 18.58 -17.51
C THR A 95 -2.32 19.97 -17.46
N ASP A 96 -2.99 20.99 -18.03
CA ASP A 96 -2.56 22.40 -17.95
C ASP A 96 -2.38 22.84 -16.48
N GLU A 97 -3.23 22.35 -15.57
CA GLU A 97 -3.13 22.63 -14.16
C GLU A 97 -1.84 22.02 -13.57
N VAL A 98 -1.53 20.76 -13.89
CA VAL A 98 -0.28 20.09 -13.45
C VAL A 98 0.94 20.86 -13.98
N ARG A 99 0.95 21.25 -15.26
CA ARG A 99 2.04 22.04 -15.84
C ARG A 99 2.19 23.41 -15.15
N LYS A 100 1.08 24.07 -14.87
CA LYS A 100 1.08 25.33 -14.12
C LYS A 100 1.64 25.17 -12.70
N LEU A 101 1.27 24.10 -12.00
CA LEU A 101 1.78 23.79 -10.66
C LEU A 101 3.28 23.48 -10.67
N LEU A 102 3.79 22.82 -11.72
CA LEU A 102 5.21 22.54 -11.92
C LEU A 102 6.01 23.75 -12.40
N GLY A 103 5.33 24.82 -12.87
CA GLY A 103 5.96 26.00 -13.45
C GLY A 103 6.66 25.71 -14.79
N VAL A 104 6.12 24.78 -15.60
CA VAL A 104 6.72 24.33 -16.86
C VAL A 104 5.89 24.70 -18.07
N GLY A 105 6.57 24.94 -19.21
CA GLY A 105 5.93 25.22 -20.50
C GLY A 105 5.28 23.97 -21.13
N ALA A 106 4.52 24.19 -22.20
CA ALA A 106 3.78 23.13 -22.89
C ALA A 106 4.71 22.03 -23.47
N THR A 107 5.93 22.39 -23.87
CA THR A 107 6.90 21.49 -24.51
C THR A 107 7.92 20.92 -23.53
N GLU A 108 7.94 21.40 -22.30
CA GLU A 108 8.91 20.89 -21.30
C GLU A 108 8.56 19.46 -20.91
N PRO A 109 9.55 18.54 -20.89
CA PRO A 109 9.31 17.15 -20.55
C PRO A 109 8.82 17.00 -19.11
N VAL A 110 7.69 16.35 -18.95
CA VAL A 110 7.13 15.90 -17.66
C VAL A 110 6.94 14.41 -17.77
N ARG A 111 7.44 13.66 -16.81
CA ARG A 111 7.23 12.22 -16.73
C ARG A 111 6.08 11.90 -15.80
N TYR A 112 5.35 10.87 -16.15
CA TYR A 112 4.29 10.30 -15.33
C TYR A 112 4.72 8.97 -14.72
N ARG A 113 4.23 8.71 -13.53
CA ARG A 113 4.42 7.43 -12.84
C ARG A 113 3.18 7.10 -12.01
N HIS A 114 2.60 5.93 -12.28
CA HIS A 114 1.55 5.35 -11.45
C HIS A 114 2.16 4.24 -10.59
N VAL A 115 1.93 4.30 -9.30
CA VAL A 115 2.52 3.35 -8.35
C VAL A 115 1.52 2.94 -7.28
N ARG A 116 1.67 1.69 -6.80
CA ARG A 116 1.10 1.20 -5.56
C ARG A 116 2.21 1.11 -4.52
N LEU A 117 1.97 1.65 -3.34
CA LEU A 117 2.90 1.55 -2.22
C LEU A 117 2.46 0.41 -1.30
N HIS A 118 3.31 -0.60 -1.17
CA HIS A 118 3.04 -1.81 -0.42
C HIS A 118 3.83 -1.87 0.89
N CYS A 119 3.16 -2.31 1.96
CA CYS A 119 3.80 -2.83 3.17
C CYS A 119 3.49 -4.33 3.24
N GLY A 120 4.45 -5.18 2.89
CA GLY A 120 4.19 -6.61 2.69
C GLY A 120 3.15 -6.85 1.61
N SER A 121 2.07 -7.54 1.92
CA SER A 121 0.93 -7.77 1.02
C SER A 121 -0.11 -6.63 1.01
N HIS A 122 0.05 -5.62 1.87
CA HIS A 122 -0.92 -4.53 2.01
C HIS A 122 -0.60 -3.40 1.05
N VAL A 123 -1.48 -3.10 0.11
CA VAL A 123 -1.41 -1.89 -0.73
C VAL A 123 -1.90 -0.72 0.11
N LEU A 124 -1.01 0.08 0.67
CA LEU A 124 -1.39 1.20 1.56
C LEU A 124 -1.86 2.43 0.79
N SER A 125 -1.31 2.66 -0.40
CA SER A 125 -1.75 3.76 -1.26
C SER A 125 -1.52 3.48 -2.74
N GLU A 126 -2.30 4.15 -3.58
CA GLU A 126 -2.06 4.32 -5.01
C GLU A 126 -1.75 5.79 -5.30
N ALA A 127 -0.78 6.06 -6.16
CA ALA A 127 -0.36 7.42 -6.45
C ALA A 127 -0.12 7.66 -7.94
N ASP A 128 -0.71 8.75 -8.42
CA ASP A 128 -0.36 9.41 -9.67
C ASP A 128 0.73 10.46 -9.38
N ASN A 129 1.85 10.41 -10.07
CA ASN A 129 2.96 11.33 -9.88
C ASN A 129 3.45 11.87 -11.23
N TRP A 130 3.39 13.18 -11.40
CA TRP A 130 3.99 13.91 -12.52
C TRP A 130 5.22 14.65 -12.02
N TYR A 131 6.37 14.46 -12.65
CA TYR A 131 7.61 15.11 -12.23
C TYR A 131 8.45 15.59 -13.42
N VAL A 132 9.30 16.58 -13.16
CA VAL A 132 10.21 17.17 -14.14
C VAL A 132 11.56 16.48 -14.04
N PRO A 133 11.93 15.57 -14.97
CA PRO A 133 13.18 14.79 -14.87
C PRO A 133 14.43 15.64 -14.87
N ALA A 134 14.41 16.82 -15.52
CA ALA A 134 15.54 17.75 -15.54
C ALA A 134 15.86 18.37 -14.15
N LYS A 135 14.93 18.28 -13.20
CA LYS A 135 15.10 18.77 -11.81
C LYS A 135 15.57 17.67 -10.85
N LEU A 136 15.81 16.45 -11.36
CA LEU A 136 16.35 15.31 -10.65
C LEU A 136 17.76 15.01 -11.16
N THR A 137 18.59 14.37 -10.33
CA THR A 137 19.89 13.85 -10.77
C THR A 137 19.72 12.68 -11.75
N ALA A 138 20.77 12.36 -12.52
CA ALA A 138 20.77 11.21 -13.41
C ALA A 138 20.51 9.89 -12.64
N ASP A 139 21.12 9.73 -11.45
CA ASP A 139 20.97 8.55 -10.61
C ASP A 139 19.55 8.41 -10.03
N MET A 140 18.92 9.54 -9.62
CA MET A 140 17.52 9.53 -9.20
C MET A 140 16.59 9.09 -10.33
N ASN A 141 16.77 9.67 -11.52
CA ASN A 141 15.99 9.27 -12.69
C ASN A 141 16.20 7.78 -13.00
N LYS A 142 17.44 7.28 -13.01
CA LYS A 142 17.75 5.88 -13.22
C LYS A 142 17.10 4.98 -12.16
N THR A 143 17.18 5.34 -10.88
CA THR A 143 16.54 4.62 -9.78
C THR A 143 15.03 4.52 -9.98
N LEU A 144 14.38 5.62 -10.35
CA LEU A 144 12.95 5.65 -10.61
C LEU A 144 12.54 4.82 -11.84
N ASP A 145 13.42 4.70 -12.83
CA ASP A 145 13.15 3.96 -14.06
C ASP A 145 13.38 2.45 -13.91
N THR A 146 14.31 2.02 -13.05
CA THR A 146 14.83 0.64 -13.03
C THR A 146 14.59 -0.14 -11.74
N THR A 147 14.03 0.50 -10.70
CA THR A 147 13.82 -0.15 -9.39
C THR A 147 12.43 0.08 -8.83
N ASP A 148 12.08 -0.72 -7.81
CA ASP A 148 10.86 -0.60 -7.01
C ASP A 148 11.00 0.42 -5.87
N THR A 149 11.95 1.35 -6.00
CA THR A 149 12.16 2.40 -5.00
C THR A 149 11.01 3.42 -5.07
N PRO A 150 10.32 3.68 -3.95
CA PRO A 150 9.30 4.72 -3.87
C PRO A 150 9.88 6.10 -4.19
N PHE A 151 9.06 6.98 -4.81
CA PHE A 151 9.50 8.30 -5.26
C PHE A 151 10.13 9.12 -4.14
N GLY A 152 9.44 9.27 -3.01
CA GLY A 152 9.93 10.07 -1.88
C GLY A 152 11.28 9.59 -1.33
N ARG A 153 11.59 8.29 -1.44
CA ARG A 153 12.90 7.75 -1.05
C ARG A 153 13.95 8.01 -2.13
N ALA A 154 13.61 7.85 -3.39
CA ALA A 154 14.55 8.08 -4.50
C ALA A 154 15.04 9.54 -4.58
N VAL A 155 14.21 10.51 -4.18
CA VAL A 155 14.50 11.95 -4.22
C VAL A 155 14.81 12.56 -2.84
N GLN A 156 15.01 11.74 -1.81
CA GLN A 156 15.19 12.21 -0.43
C GLN A 156 16.36 13.18 -0.26
N GLU A 157 17.44 12.98 -1.01
CA GLU A 157 18.64 13.85 -0.98
C GLU A 157 18.38 15.26 -1.50
N LEU A 158 17.24 15.50 -2.18
CA LEU A 158 16.85 16.85 -2.58
C LEU A 158 16.38 17.71 -1.41
N HIS A 159 16.17 17.14 -0.22
CA HIS A 159 15.66 17.83 0.97
C HIS A 159 14.39 18.62 0.65
N PHE A 160 13.50 17.99 -0.12
CA PHE A 160 12.29 18.64 -0.63
C PHE A 160 11.29 18.96 0.47
N HIS A 161 10.45 19.94 0.19
CA HIS A 161 9.28 20.28 0.99
C HIS A 161 7.99 19.88 0.28
N ARG A 162 7.00 19.50 1.06
CA ARG A 162 5.66 19.15 0.59
C ARG A 162 4.69 20.28 0.89
N ARG A 163 4.05 20.80 -0.14
CA ARG A 163 2.92 21.73 -0.02
C ARG A 163 1.63 21.00 -0.40
N THR A 164 0.83 20.63 0.59
CA THR A 164 -0.47 19.99 0.37
C THR A 164 -1.44 21.00 -0.21
N LEU A 165 -2.10 20.64 -1.30
CA LEU A 165 -3.15 21.43 -1.99
C LEU A 165 -4.54 21.06 -1.49
N SER A 166 -4.76 19.77 -1.23
CA SER A 166 -5.97 19.23 -0.63
C SER A 166 -5.67 17.97 0.15
N ALA A 167 -6.42 17.77 1.23
CA ALA A 167 -6.47 16.56 2.01
C ALA A 167 -7.93 16.28 2.34
N GLN A 168 -8.41 15.11 1.99
CA GLN A 168 -9.81 14.75 2.11
C GLN A 168 -9.94 13.35 2.70
N LEU A 169 -10.79 13.20 3.71
CA LEU A 169 -11.36 11.90 4.03
C LEU A 169 -12.39 11.56 2.94
N LEU A 170 -12.15 10.49 2.19
CA LEU A 170 -13.12 9.98 1.21
C LEU A 170 -14.21 9.15 1.89
N TRP A 171 -13.94 8.73 3.11
CA TRP A 171 -14.86 7.98 3.94
C TRP A 171 -14.72 8.38 5.41
N SER A 172 -15.86 8.52 6.08
CA SER A 172 -15.93 8.67 7.54
C SER A 172 -16.82 7.57 8.10
N PRO A 173 -16.38 6.81 9.12
CA PRO A 173 -17.21 5.81 9.80
C PRO A 173 -18.32 6.43 10.65
N LEU A 174 -18.26 7.74 10.90
CA LEU A 174 -19.25 8.49 11.67
C LEU A 174 -19.88 9.57 10.79
N PRO A 175 -21.17 9.91 11.01
CA PRO A 175 -21.84 10.98 10.28
C PRO A 175 -21.26 12.35 10.64
N GLU A 176 -21.43 13.32 9.74
CA GLU A 176 -21.07 14.71 10.02
C GLU A 176 -21.78 15.22 11.28
N GLY A 177 -21.08 15.97 12.12
CA GLY A 177 -21.60 16.54 13.37
C GLY A 177 -21.79 15.52 14.51
N TRP A 178 -21.23 14.32 14.38
CA TRP A 178 -21.31 13.27 15.39
C TRP A 178 -20.81 13.73 16.77
N GLU A 179 -19.82 14.60 16.80
CA GLU A 179 -19.20 15.18 18.01
C GLU A 179 -20.15 16.08 18.80
N MET A 180 -21.20 16.60 18.13
CA MET A 180 -22.27 17.40 18.76
C MET A 180 -23.47 16.56 19.15
N ALA A 181 -23.50 15.28 18.80
CA ALA A 181 -24.60 14.38 19.10
C ALA A 181 -24.57 13.94 20.58
N ARG A 182 -25.75 13.78 21.19
CA ARG A 182 -25.84 13.28 22.58
C ARG A 182 -25.41 11.83 22.73
N THR A 183 -25.58 11.04 21.66
CA THR A 183 -25.23 9.62 21.61
C THR A 183 -24.57 9.31 20.29
N LEU A 184 -23.55 8.47 20.33
CA LEU A 184 -22.95 7.94 19.11
C LEU A 184 -23.96 7.07 18.35
N PRO A 185 -23.89 7.06 17.00
CA PRO A 185 -24.71 6.17 16.21
C PRO A 185 -24.50 4.72 16.65
N ALA A 186 -25.60 3.99 16.85
CA ALA A 186 -25.51 2.56 17.07
C ALA A 186 -24.88 1.89 15.84
N GLY A 187 -23.94 0.98 16.06
CA GLY A 187 -23.42 0.13 14.98
C GLY A 187 -24.50 -0.79 14.43
N ASN A 188 -24.26 -1.29 13.22
CA ASN A 188 -25.11 -2.33 12.63
C ASN A 188 -24.64 -3.71 13.09
N LYS A 189 -25.50 -4.72 12.95
CA LYS A 189 -25.06 -6.11 13.15
C LYS A 189 -24.09 -6.50 12.02
N GLY A 190 -22.91 -7.03 12.39
CA GLY A 190 -21.93 -7.52 11.43
C GLY A 190 -20.63 -6.74 11.46
N LEU A 191 -20.01 -6.57 10.29
CA LEU A 191 -18.72 -5.92 10.13
C LEU A 191 -18.85 -4.51 9.57
N LEU A 192 -18.00 -3.62 10.04
CA LEU A 192 -17.86 -2.27 9.50
C LEU A 192 -17.43 -2.35 8.03
N GLN A 193 -18.21 -1.73 7.16
CA GLN A 193 -17.91 -1.68 5.74
C GLN A 193 -16.94 -0.52 5.47
N ILE A 194 -15.69 -0.86 5.21
CA ILE A 194 -14.63 0.10 4.88
C ILE A 194 -14.49 0.09 3.35
N PRO A 195 -14.68 1.23 2.67
CA PRO A 195 -14.54 1.29 1.21
C PRO A 195 -13.05 1.18 0.81
N PRO A 196 -12.75 0.78 -0.44
CA PRO A 196 -11.37 0.60 -0.90
C PRO A 196 -10.49 1.86 -0.81
N GLN A 197 -11.09 3.04 -0.76
CA GLN A 197 -10.40 4.34 -0.69
C GLN A 197 -10.89 5.12 0.51
N THR A 198 -9.95 5.57 1.35
CA THR A 198 -10.27 6.19 2.65
C THR A 198 -9.83 7.63 2.77
N ILE A 199 -8.66 7.97 2.24
CA ILE A 199 -8.08 9.33 2.28
C ILE A 199 -7.53 9.65 0.89
N GLN A 200 -7.57 10.92 0.47
CA GLN A 200 -6.86 11.40 -0.70
C GLN A 200 -6.13 12.70 -0.40
N HIS A 201 -4.86 12.75 -0.80
CA HIS A 201 -4.05 13.97 -0.77
C HIS A 201 -3.62 14.36 -2.17
N ARG A 202 -3.58 15.68 -2.39
CA ARG A 202 -2.95 16.27 -3.55
C ARG A 202 -1.88 17.24 -3.08
N ALA A 203 -0.67 17.14 -3.62
CA ALA A 203 0.45 17.98 -3.18
C ALA A 203 1.40 18.35 -4.33
N VAL A 204 2.15 19.43 -4.10
CA VAL A 204 3.31 19.82 -4.89
C VAL A 204 4.55 19.61 -4.03
N LEU A 205 5.56 18.97 -4.60
CA LEU A 205 6.88 18.86 -3.98
C LEU A 205 7.80 19.94 -4.58
N THR A 206 8.51 20.64 -3.69
CA THR A 206 9.41 21.74 -4.06
C THR A 206 10.80 21.49 -3.52
N LEU A 207 11.80 21.97 -4.26
CA LEU A 207 13.17 22.08 -3.76
C LEU A 207 13.24 23.14 -2.64
N PRO A 208 14.34 23.21 -1.87
CA PRO A 208 14.52 24.21 -0.80
C PRO A 208 14.41 25.68 -1.28
N ASP A 209 14.69 25.93 -2.56
CA ASP A 209 14.54 27.25 -3.19
C ASP A 209 13.10 27.58 -3.63
N GLY A 210 12.16 26.66 -3.37
CA GLY A 210 10.76 26.80 -3.76
C GLY A 210 10.44 26.31 -5.17
N THR A 211 11.42 25.84 -5.95
CA THR A 211 11.18 25.32 -7.30
C THR A 211 10.36 24.03 -7.24
N ALA A 212 9.16 24.04 -7.85
CA ALA A 212 8.32 22.85 -7.93
C ALA A 212 8.94 21.83 -8.90
N PHE A 213 8.99 20.55 -8.50
CA PHE A 213 9.53 19.49 -9.35
C PHE A 213 8.62 18.27 -9.48
N SER A 214 7.62 18.13 -8.61
CA SER A 214 6.66 17.02 -8.67
C SER A 214 5.27 17.46 -8.20
N VAL A 215 4.24 16.91 -8.85
CA VAL A 215 2.84 16.97 -8.41
C VAL A 215 2.38 15.55 -8.18
N VAL A 216 1.77 15.29 -7.02
CA VAL A 216 1.27 13.98 -6.65
C VAL A 216 -0.20 14.01 -6.29
N VAL A 217 -0.93 12.96 -6.66
CA VAL A 217 -2.25 12.62 -6.14
C VAL A 217 -2.13 11.25 -5.51
N GLU A 218 -2.32 11.16 -4.20
CA GLU A 218 -2.15 9.96 -3.40
C GLU A 218 -3.50 9.57 -2.81
N THR A 219 -3.95 8.36 -3.10
CA THR A 219 -5.17 7.78 -2.54
C THR A 219 -4.81 6.64 -1.63
N TYR A 220 -5.12 6.75 -0.35
CA TYR A 220 -4.86 5.75 0.68
C TYR A 220 -6.03 4.78 0.74
N THR A 221 -5.71 3.49 0.85
CA THR A 221 -6.70 2.42 0.77
C THR A 221 -7.22 2.02 2.15
N ASP A 222 -8.19 1.11 2.18
CA ASP A 222 -8.67 0.43 3.38
C ASP A 222 -7.56 -0.38 4.08
N ALA A 223 -6.52 -0.79 3.33
CA ALA A 223 -5.39 -1.53 3.88
C ALA A 223 -4.59 -0.76 4.94
N VAL A 224 -4.71 0.58 5.03
CA VAL A 224 -4.11 1.34 6.14
C VAL A 224 -4.71 0.97 7.50
N LEU A 225 -5.89 0.34 7.52
CA LEU A 225 -6.55 -0.21 8.72
C LEU A 225 -6.43 -1.74 8.83
N SER A 226 -5.66 -2.40 7.94
CA SER A 226 -5.55 -3.87 7.88
C SER A 226 -4.43 -4.38 8.79
N PHE A 227 -4.56 -4.16 10.08
CA PHE A 227 -3.66 -4.69 11.11
C PHE A 227 -4.45 -5.26 12.28
N SER A 228 -3.84 -6.19 13.02
CA SER A 228 -4.47 -6.78 14.18
C SER A 228 -4.74 -5.72 15.24
N GLN A 229 -5.99 -5.53 15.58
CA GLN A 229 -6.36 -4.72 16.73
C GLN A 229 -5.73 -5.31 18.00
N PRO A 230 -5.28 -4.48 18.95
CA PRO A 230 -5.04 -4.97 20.29
C PRO A 230 -6.33 -5.60 20.81
N PRO A 231 -6.26 -6.72 21.58
CA PRO A 231 -7.45 -7.27 22.20
C PRO A 231 -8.17 -6.14 22.94
N GLY A 232 -9.46 -5.99 22.65
CA GLY A 232 -10.26 -4.86 23.12
C GLY A 232 -10.15 -4.64 24.62
N LEU A 233 -10.18 -3.37 24.98
CA LEU A 233 -10.32 -2.90 26.37
C LEU A 233 -11.68 -3.30 26.94
#